data_cffb9fbb511b67c1d60624bff69a4ed9
#
_entry.id   cffb9fbb511b67c1d60624bff69a4ed9
#
_cell.length_a   1.000
_cell.length_b   1.000
_cell.length_c   1.000
_cell.angle_alpha   90.00
_cell.angle_beta   90.00
_cell.angle_gamma   90.00
#
_symmetry.space_group_name_H-M   'P 1'
#
loop_
_entity.id
_entity.type
_entity.pdbx_description
1 polymer ?
#
loop_
_entity_poly.entity_id
_entity_poly.type
_entity_poly.pdbx_seq_one_letter_code
_entity_poly.pdbx_strand_id
1 'polypeptide(L)'
;MDNVNTSWWQRYRPNTRRLVQLYSALLFNAHLKGFIDGEIYVGKTKYACVPGFNCYSCPGAVGACPLGSLQNALASSGHQAGWYVLGILSLFGVILGRTICGWLCPLGLIQELLHKIPTPKIRKSRITRALSWLKYILLAVFVVAIPLWYGLKHNLPLPGFCKYICPAGTFEGAIGLLSNPANTAKFSMLGILFTRKFIIMLIIGLLCVFCYRSFCRFICPLGAIYGLFNRFNIIGIKIDSGRCNGCGSCVRSCGMDVRHVGDHECINCGKCMEVCAQKAISIKAGNYTLKAPAGGCTDDKEHSEKNRRNTVRVLWGAALVLLCAALLWFNFLDPTVKKRSAAKPAPAPTAAAVPSPSSAEDDLIVHEKETEEAPADEAPASVSFESDAPIGYEIGQQLADFTTPVFDGGEFHLADTRGKIVFINLWGTYCTPCVQELPEFEKLYEEHKDDIAMLAVHSSLTGEQEPDDYVREKGWDDWLIPFALDDDDDTIFGIVNGSTTLPQTIVLNRKGEVTFNMVGSVTPDMLETLFREADAGTAATSQ
;
A
#
# COMPACT_ATOMS: atom_id res chain seq x y z
N MET A 1 7.25 -47.00 17.59
CA MET A 1 8.36 -46.02 17.61
C MET A 1 9.33 -46.41 16.52
N ASP A 2 8.99 -46.14 15.28
CA ASP A 2 9.86 -46.50 14.16
C ASP A 2 10.62 -45.22 13.73
N ASN A 3 11.91 -45.20 14.14
CA ASN A 3 12.92 -44.29 13.65
C ASN A 3 13.24 -44.67 12.19
N VAL A 4 12.36 -44.31 11.26
CA VAL A 4 12.70 -44.35 9.85
C VAL A 4 13.72 -43.26 9.61
N ASN A 5 14.94 -43.66 9.37
CA ASN A 5 16.08 -42.82 8.99
C ASN A 5 15.79 -42.20 7.61
N THR A 6 14.85 -41.25 7.56
CA THR A 6 14.52 -40.57 6.33
C THR A 6 15.65 -39.62 5.98
N SER A 7 16.27 -39.85 4.83
CA SER A 7 17.29 -38.96 4.25
C SER A 7 16.86 -37.50 4.37
N TRP A 8 17.83 -36.59 4.67
CA TRP A 8 17.62 -35.15 4.74
C TRP A 8 16.79 -34.61 3.55
N TRP A 9 17.05 -35.08 2.33
CA TRP A 9 16.30 -34.76 1.11
C TRP A 9 14.83 -35.20 1.16
N GLN A 10 14.49 -36.33 1.75
CA GLN A 10 13.10 -36.76 1.90
C GLN A 10 12.33 -35.91 2.91
N ARG A 11 13.00 -35.46 3.97
CA ARG A 11 12.41 -34.59 5.00
C ARG A 11 12.12 -33.17 4.47
N TYR A 12 12.94 -32.66 3.57
CA TYR A 12 12.81 -31.27 3.03
C TYR A 12 12.21 -31.20 1.63
N ARG A 13 11.92 -32.33 1.00
CA ARG A 13 11.29 -32.35 -0.33
C ARG A 13 10.04 -31.49 -0.33
N PRO A 14 9.93 -30.47 -1.22
CA PRO A 14 8.78 -29.61 -1.28
C PRO A 14 7.54 -30.39 -1.71
N ASN A 15 6.46 -30.31 -0.94
CA ASN A 15 5.16 -30.87 -1.34
C ASN A 15 4.60 -30.02 -2.49
N THR A 16 3.88 -30.64 -3.45
CA THR A 16 3.23 -29.98 -4.61
C THR A 16 2.48 -28.71 -4.20
N ARG A 17 1.81 -28.71 -3.05
CA ARG A 17 1.10 -27.53 -2.52
C ARG A 17 2.04 -26.36 -2.26
N ARG A 18 3.23 -26.58 -1.70
CA ARG A 18 4.22 -25.53 -1.45
C ARG A 18 4.84 -24.99 -2.73
N LEU A 19 5.02 -25.87 -3.73
CA LEU A 19 5.47 -25.44 -5.06
C LEU A 19 4.43 -24.51 -5.71
N VAL A 20 3.14 -24.83 -5.60
CA VAL A 20 2.06 -23.97 -6.08
C VAL A 20 2.05 -22.62 -5.34
N GLN A 21 2.24 -22.61 -4.01
CA GLN A 21 2.31 -21.35 -3.25
C GLN A 21 3.52 -20.50 -3.64
N LEU A 22 4.69 -21.13 -3.85
CA LEU A 22 5.89 -20.44 -4.30
C LEU A 22 5.69 -19.86 -5.72
N TYR A 23 5.13 -20.65 -6.62
CA TYR A 23 4.78 -20.21 -7.96
C TYR A 23 3.86 -18.99 -7.94
N SER A 24 2.79 -19.05 -7.13
CA SER A 24 1.86 -17.91 -6.97
C SER A 24 2.54 -16.68 -6.38
N ALA A 25 3.44 -16.87 -5.40
CA ALA A 25 4.20 -15.78 -4.81
C ALA A 25 5.08 -15.08 -5.85
N LEU A 26 5.76 -15.84 -6.69
CA LEU A 26 6.60 -15.30 -7.76
C LEU A 26 5.77 -14.64 -8.87
N LEU A 27 4.63 -15.23 -9.23
CA LEU A 27 3.75 -14.66 -10.26
C LEU A 27 3.12 -13.34 -9.83
N PHE A 28 2.65 -13.25 -8.57
CA PHE A 28 2.03 -12.03 -8.05
C PHE A 28 3.04 -10.92 -7.79
N ASN A 29 4.31 -11.26 -7.65
CA ASN A 29 5.42 -10.36 -7.42
C ASN A 29 6.48 -10.49 -8.53
N ALA A 30 6.04 -10.51 -9.78
CA ALA A 30 6.90 -10.77 -10.93
C ALA A 30 7.83 -9.59 -11.29
N HIS A 31 7.59 -8.37 -10.78
CA HIS A 31 8.45 -7.21 -11.01
C HIS A 31 9.63 -7.19 -10.02
N LEU A 32 10.58 -8.11 -10.19
CA LEU A 32 11.73 -8.25 -9.29
C LEU A 32 12.70 -7.07 -9.38
N LYS A 33 12.75 -6.39 -10.53
CA LYS A 33 13.56 -5.20 -10.74
C LYS A 33 13.23 -4.07 -9.76
N GLY A 34 11.96 -3.95 -9.32
CA GLY A 34 11.54 -2.97 -8.33
C GLY A 34 12.29 -3.05 -6.99
N PHE A 35 12.76 -4.23 -6.59
CA PHE A 35 13.63 -4.36 -5.40
C PHE A 35 15.05 -3.82 -5.64
N ILE A 36 15.53 -3.88 -6.87
CA ILE A 36 16.86 -3.36 -7.26
C ILE A 36 16.79 -1.85 -7.43
N ASP A 37 15.75 -1.35 -8.06
CA ASP A 37 15.56 0.08 -8.33
C ASP A 37 15.00 0.83 -7.09
N GLY A 38 14.46 0.13 -6.10
CA GLY A 38 13.86 0.72 -4.89
C GLY A 38 12.51 1.40 -5.15
N GLU A 39 11.81 0.99 -6.22
CA GLU A 39 10.57 1.62 -6.69
C GLU A 39 9.38 0.66 -6.69
N ILE A 40 8.17 1.22 -6.53
CA ILE A 40 6.93 0.45 -6.62
C ILE A 40 6.50 0.38 -8.09
N TYR A 41 6.13 -0.81 -8.56
CA TYR A 41 5.53 -1.00 -9.88
C TYR A 41 4.18 -0.26 -10.00
N VAL A 42 3.97 0.52 -11.07
CA VAL A 42 2.76 1.34 -11.30
C VAL A 42 2.00 0.99 -12.59
N GLY A 43 2.33 -0.12 -13.24
CA GLY A 43 1.68 -0.53 -14.49
C GLY A 43 0.19 -0.90 -14.33
N LYS A 44 -0.55 -0.95 -15.45
CA LYS A 44 -2.01 -1.19 -15.51
C LYS A 44 -2.46 -2.49 -14.81
N THR A 45 -1.62 -3.51 -14.74
CA THR A 45 -1.94 -4.76 -14.03
C THR A 45 -2.12 -4.57 -12.52
N LYS A 46 -1.62 -3.46 -11.95
CA LYS A 46 -1.81 -3.11 -10.54
C LYS A 46 -3.29 -2.91 -10.15
N TYR A 47 -4.14 -2.60 -11.11
CA TYR A 47 -5.60 -2.50 -10.90
C TYR A 47 -6.27 -3.88 -10.77
N ALA A 48 -5.60 -4.95 -11.22
CA ALA A 48 -6.13 -6.31 -11.09
C ALA A 48 -5.91 -6.85 -9.67
N CYS A 49 -7.01 -7.31 -9.05
CA CYS A 49 -6.94 -7.95 -7.75
C CYS A 49 -6.44 -9.39 -7.86
N VAL A 50 -5.41 -9.72 -7.06
CA VAL A 50 -4.93 -11.11 -6.90
C VAL A 50 -5.74 -11.82 -5.80
N PRO A 51 -5.89 -13.16 -5.85
CA PRO A 51 -6.75 -13.87 -4.89
C PRO A 51 -6.22 -13.91 -3.46
N GLY A 52 -4.93 -13.68 -3.23
CA GLY A 52 -4.27 -13.79 -1.93
C GLY A 52 -3.87 -12.45 -1.33
N PHE A 53 -3.21 -12.48 -0.18
CA PHE A 53 -2.49 -11.33 0.34
C PHE A 53 -1.32 -10.98 -0.58
N ASN A 54 -1.24 -9.72 -0.99
CA ASN A 54 -0.15 -9.16 -1.78
C ASN A 54 -0.13 -7.65 -1.57
N CYS A 55 0.89 -7.13 -0.94
CA CYS A 55 0.88 -5.71 -0.58
C CYS A 55 0.99 -4.83 -1.83
N TYR A 56 0.09 -3.84 -1.96
CA TYR A 56 0.15 -2.85 -3.04
C TYR A 56 1.49 -2.11 -3.09
N SER A 57 2.04 -1.76 -1.92
CA SER A 57 3.32 -1.05 -1.79
C SER A 57 4.55 -1.96 -1.92
N CYS A 58 4.39 -3.25 -2.24
CA CYS A 58 5.52 -4.14 -2.50
C CYS A 58 6.18 -3.75 -3.84
N PRO A 59 7.51 -3.58 -3.90
CA PRO A 59 8.23 -3.27 -5.15
C PRO A 59 7.99 -4.29 -6.25
N GLY A 60 7.89 -5.57 -5.89
CA GLY A 60 7.66 -6.66 -6.82
C GLY A 60 6.22 -6.87 -7.25
N ALA A 61 5.24 -6.30 -6.55
CA ALA A 61 3.84 -6.63 -6.74
C ALA A 61 3.28 -6.08 -8.05
N VAL A 62 2.82 -6.98 -8.94
CA VAL A 62 2.20 -6.65 -10.23
C VAL A 62 0.67 -6.61 -10.18
N GLY A 63 0.07 -6.95 -9.04
CA GLY A 63 -1.37 -6.89 -8.80
C GLY A 63 -1.69 -6.45 -7.39
N ALA A 64 -2.94 -6.02 -7.13
CA ALA A 64 -3.37 -5.45 -5.87
C ALA A 64 -3.99 -6.50 -4.92
N CYS A 65 -3.84 -6.26 -3.62
CA CYS A 65 -4.56 -7.00 -2.58
C CYS A 65 -6.05 -6.62 -2.58
N PRO A 66 -6.99 -7.58 -2.73
CA PRO A 66 -8.42 -7.25 -2.77
C PRO A 66 -8.92 -6.64 -1.45
N LEU A 67 -8.26 -6.91 -0.33
CA LEU A 67 -8.62 -6.32 0.96
C LEU A 67 -8.26 -4.83 1.02
N GLY A 68 -7.11 -4.43 0.49
CA GLY A 68 -6.71 -3.03 0.38
C GLY A 68 -7.62 -2.26 -0.57
N SER A 69 -7.87 -2.84 -1.75
CA SER A 69 -8.79 -2.26 -2.75
C SER A 69 -10.21 -2.10 -2.21
N LEU A 70 -10.71 -3.07 -1.40
CA LEU A 70 -12.03 -2.96 -0.77
C LEU A 70 -12.10 -1.79 0.21
N GLN A 71 -11.08 -1.61 1.06
CA GLN A 71 -11.03 -0.51 2.03
C GLN A 71 -11.00 0.85 1.34
N ASN A 72 -10.20 0.98 0.27
CA ASN A 72 -10.14 2.22 -0.51
C ASN A 72 -11.47 2.50 -1.21
N ALA A 73 -12.12 1.49 -1.79
CA ALA A 73 -13.43 1.65 -2.43
C ALA A 73 -14.53 2.07 -1.47
N LEU A 74 -14.53 1.55 -0.23
CA LEU A 74 -15.49 1.92 0.82
C LEU A 74 -15.27 3.34 1.35
N ALA A 75 -14.03 3.82 1.31
CA ALA A 75 -13.63 5.13 1.82
C ALA A 75 -13.67 6.24 0.75
N SER A 76 -13.84 5.91 -0.53
CA SER A 76 -13.89 6.91 -1.61
C SER A 76 -15.15 7.77 -1.53
N SER A 77 -15.02 9.06 -1.83
CA SER A 77 -16.07 10.07 -1.72
C SER A 77 -17.33 9.79 -2.55
N GLY A 78 -17.20 9.01 -3.62
CA GLY A 78 -18.34 8.58 -4.44
C GLY A 78 -19.22 7.50 -3.82
N HIS A 79 -18.89 6.97 -2.64
CA HIS A 79 -19.58 5.87 -1.95
C HIS A 79 -20.01 4.72 -2.88
N GLN A 80 -19.37 4.64 -4.04
CA GLN A 80 -19.58 3.55 -4.96
C GLN A 80 -19.02 2.30 -4.32
N ALA A 81 -19.92 1.41 -3.91
CA ALA A 81 -19.49 0.08 -3.50
C ALA A 81 -18.58 -0.44 -4.60
N GLY A 82 -17.35 -0.81 -4.24
CA GLY A 82 -16.38 -1.29 -5.21
C GLY A 82 -16.84 -2.61 -5.84
N TRP A 83 -17.87 -2.54 -6.69
CA TRP A 83 -18.54 -3.70 -7.31
C TRP A 83 -17.54 -4.64 -7.96
N TYR A 84 -16.49 -4.06 -8.58
CA TYR A 84 -15.38 -4.85 -9.13
C TYR A 84 -14.71 -5.70 -8.04
N VAL A 85 -14.35 -5.10 -6.92
CA VAL A 85 -13.63 -5.79 -5.84
C VAL A 85 -14.54 -6.82 -5.15
N LEU A 86 -15.80 -6.46 -4.90
CA LEU A 86 -16.81 -7.37 -4.35
C LEU A 86 -17.09 -8.53 -5.31
N GLY A 87 -17.19 -8.26 -6.61
CA GLY A 87 -17.36 -9.28 -7.65
C GLY A 87 -16.20 -10.26 -7.70
N ILE A 88 -14.96 -9.77 -7.69
CA ILE A 88 -13.74 -10.58 -7.68
C ILE A 88 -13.64 -11.42 -6.39
N LEU A 89 -13.90 -10.81 -5.21
CA LEU A 89 -13.91 -11.53 -3.93
C LEU A 89 -14.98 -12.63 -3.90
N SER A 90 -16.18 -12.33 -4.42
CA SER A 90 -17.27 -13.30 -4.50
C SER A 90 -16.95 -14.42 -5.50
N LEU A 91 -16.40 -14.10 -6.67
CA LEU A 91 -15.99 -15.07 -7.67
C LEU A 91 -14.95 -16.04 -7.11
N PHE A 92 -13.89 -15.52 -6.53
CA PHE A 92 -12.86 -16.35 -5.89
C PHE A 92 -13.40 -17.11 -4.68
N GLY A 93 -14.29 -16.48 -3.90
CA GLY A 93 -14.95 -17.10 -2.77
C GLY A 93 -15.79 -18.32 -3.16
N VAL A 94 -16.65 -18.18 -4.18
CA VAL A 94 -17.54 -19.26 -4.66
C VAL A 94 -16.73 -20.36 -5.37
N ILE A 95 -15.74 -20.02 -6.18
CA ILE A 95 -14.97 -21.04 -6.91
C ILE A 95 -14.01 -21.76 -5.96
N LEU A 96 -13.21 -21.05 -5.20
CA LEU A 96 -12.07 -21.59 -4.46
C LEU A 96 -12.25 -21.52 -2.93
N GLY A 97 -13.01 -20.56 -2.41
CA GLY A 97 -13.12 -20.33 -0.97
C GLY A 97 -11.77 -20.23 -0.29
N ARG A 98 -11.60 -20.88 0.86
CA ARG A 98 -10.32 -20.91 1.60
C ARG A 98 -9.25 -21.82 0.99
N THR A 99 -9.50 -22.45 -0.15
CA THR A 99 -8.47 -23.15 -0.94
C THR A 99 -7.36 -22.16 -1.35
N ILE A 100 -7.72 -20.90 -1.61
CA ILE A 100 -6.78 -19.80 -1.85
C ILE A 100 -5.77 -19.69 -0.71
N CYS A 101 -6.25 -19.68 0.54
CA CYS A 101 -5.40 -19.56 1.72
C CYS A 101 -4.45 -20.77 1.87
N GLY A 102 -4.89 -21.95 1.43
CA GLY A 102 -4.10 -23.18 1.50
C GLY A 102 -3.09 -23.35 0.39
N TRP A 103 -3.36 -22.85 -0.81
CA TRP A 103 -2.63 -23.21 -2.04
C TRP A 103 -2.01 -22.03 -2.78
N LEU A 104 -2.55 -20.82 -2.67
CA LEU A 104 -2.12 -19.66 -3.46
C LEU A 104 -1.48 -18.55 -2.62
N CYS A 105 -1.88 -18.39 -1.36
CA CYS A 105 -1.47 -17.25 -0.56
C CYS A 105 0.01 -17.32 -0.12
N PRO A 106 0.87 -16.35 -0.49
CA PRO A 106 2.29 -16.30 -0.12
C PRO A 106 2.50 -16.21 1.40
N LEU A 107 1.71 -15.38 2.07
CA LEU A 107 1.79 -15.22 3.53
C LEU A 107 1.47 -16.52 4.27
N GLY A 108 0.62 -17.37 3.70
CA GLY A 108 0.36 -18.72 4.22
C GLY A 108 1.58 -19.64 4.15
N LEU A 109 2.41 -19.50 3.11
CA LEU A 109 3.66 -20.25 2.97
C LEU A 109 4.68 -19.83 4.04
N ILE A 110 4.87 -18.52 4.23
CA ILE A 110 5.79 -17.96 5.24
C ILE A 110 5.43 -18.48 6.63
N GLN A 111 4.15 -18.45 7.03
CA GLN A 111 3.69 -18.94 8.32
C GLN A 111 3.97 -20.44 8.51
N GLU A 112 3.83 -21.25 7.46
CA GLU A 112 4.14 -22.67 7.53
C GLU A 112 5.64 -22.97 7.62
N LEU A 113 6.48 -22.13 7.02
CA LEU A 113 7.94 -22.23 7.14
C LEU A 113 8.38 -21.88 8.57
N LEU A 114 7.86 -20.79 9.14
CA LEU A 114 8.12 -20.41 10.54
C LEU A 114 7.68 -21.52 11.51
N HIS A 115 6.52 -22.13 11.27
CA HIS A 115 6.04 -23.21 12.11
C HIS A 115 6.89 -24.50 12.07
N LYS A 116 7.79 -24.66 11.10
CA LYS A 116 8.73 -25.80 11.06
C LYS A 116 9.86 -25.72 12.08
N ILE A 117 10.13 -24.54 12.63
CA ILE A 117 11.15 -24.36 13.67
C ILE A 117 10.81 -25.29 14.85
N PRO A 118 11.74 -26.10 15.34
CA PRO A 118 11.50 -27.09 16.40
C PRO A 118 11.31 -26.37 17.75
N THR A 119 10.06 -26.11 18.10
CA THR A 119 9.63 -25.46 19.34
C THR A 119 8.39 -26.17 19.89
N PRO A 120 8.06 -26.03 21.17
CA PRO A 120 6.81 -26.56 21.72
C PRO A 120 5.62 -25.95 20.99
N LYS A 121 4.71 -26.80 20.47
CA LYS A 121 3.58 -26.34 19.66
C LYS A 121 2.30 -26.23 20.47
N ILE A 122 1.62 -25.08 20.33
CA ILE A 122 0.33 -24.83 20.96
C ILE A 122 -0.74 -25.71 20.29
N ARG A 123 -1.35 -26.59 21.07
CA ARG A 123 -2.45 -27.46 20.62
C ARG A 123 -3.77 -26.67 20.56
N LYS A 124 -4.72 -27.19 19.78
CA LYS A 124 -6.08 -26.64 19.72
C LYS A 124 -6.74 -26.70 21.08
N SER A 125 -7.43 -25.62 21.44
CA SER A 125 -8.17 -25.49 22.68
C SER A 125 -9.48 -24.73 22.46
N ARG A 126 -10.33 -24.66 23.49
CA ARG A 126 -11.55 -23.79 23.45
C ARG A 126 -11.18 -22.33 23.27
N ILE A 127 -10.04 -21.90 23.87
CA ILE A 127 -9.53 -20.54 23.78
C ILE A 127 -9.10 -20.21 22.34
N THR A 128 -8.35 -21.07 21.66
CA THR A 128 -7.94 -20.82 20.26
C THR A 128 -9.13 -20.73 19.33
N ARG A 129 -10.20 -21.49 19.59
CA ARG A 129 -11.44 -21.43 18.85
C ARG A 129 -12.21 -20.13 19.10
N ALA A 130 -12.28 -19.67 20.34
CA ALA A 130 -12.88 -18.36 20.65
C ALA A 130 -12.08 -17.23 19.98
N LEU A 131 -10.75 -17.31 20.05
CA LEU A 131 -9.87 -16.31 19.43
C LEU A 131 -9.99 -16.29 17.89
N SER A 132 -10.43 -17.37 17.24
CA SER A 132 -10.65 -17.40 15.78
C SER A 132 -11.80 -16.47 15.33
N TRP A 133 -12.66 -16.02 16.24
CA TRP A 133 -13.68 -15.02 15.94
C TRP A 133 -13.13 -13.59 15.83
N LEU A 134 -11.95 -13.33 16.40
CA LEU A 134 -11.31 -12.02 16.35
C LEU A 134 -11.17 -11.49 14.91
N LYS A 135 -10.85 -12.35 13.94
CA LYS A 135 -10.74 -11.95 12.53
C LYS A 135 -12.05 -11.41 11.93
N TYR A 136 -13.21 -11.87 12.41
CA TYR A 136 -14.52 -11.34 11.95
C TYR A 136 -14.80 -9.96 12.57
N ILE A 137 -14.37 -9.75 13.82
CA ILE A 137 -14.42 -8.45 14.49
C ILE A 137 -13.50 -7.47 13.76
N LEU A 138 -12.25 -7.89 13.44
CA LEU A 138 -11.31 -7.10 12.68
C LEU A 138 -11.82 -6.79 11.26
N LEU A 139 -12.50 -7.72 10.61
CA LEU A 139 -13.15 -7.49 9.32
C LEU A 139 -14.25 -6.42 9.46
N ALA A 140 -15.14 -6.54 10.43
CA ALA A 140 -16.24 -5.61 10.61
C ALA A 140 -15.76 -4.21 11.00
N VAL A 141 -14.80 -4.11 11.92
CA VAL A 141 -14.34 -2.82 12.45
C VAL A 141 -13.30 -2.17 11.52
N PHE A 142 -12.18 -2.84 11.27
CA PHE A 142 -11.03 -2.21 10.58
C PHE A 142 -11.12 -2.22 9.04
N VAL A 143 -11.91 -3.13 8.46
CA VAL A 143 -12.03 -3.21 7.00
C VAL A 143 -13.30 -2.54 6.50
N VAL A 144 -14.38 -2.53 7.30
CA VAL A 144 -15.68 -1.96 6.89
C VAL A 144 -15.99 -0.68 7.65
N ALA A 145 -16.12 -0.73 8.98
CA ALA A 145 -16.64 0.39 9.76
C ALA A 145 -15.71 1.61 9.75
N ILE A 146 -14.41 1.43 10.02
CA ILE A 146 -13.45 2.54 10.08
C ILE A 146 -13.27 3.20 8.70
N PRO A 147 -13.00 2.46 7.58
CA PRO A 147 -12.90 3.09 6.28
C PRO A 147 -14.16 3.83 5.86
N LEU A 148 -15.34 3.23 6.09
CA LEU A 148 -16.62 3.84 5.74
C LEU A 148 -16.88 5.10 6.57
N TRP A 149 -16.72 5.02 7.91
CA TRP A 149 -16.94 6.16 8.80
C TRP A 149 -15.99 7.32 8.50
N TYR A 150 -14.71 7.01 8.27
CA TYR A 150 -13.71 8.03 7.98
C TYR A 150 -13.92 8.65 6.59
N GLY A 151 -14.27 7.82 5.59
CA GLY A 151 -14.63 8.30 4.26
C GLY A 151 -15.84 9.22 4.27
N LEU A 152 -16.90 8.85 5.04
CA LEU A 152 -18.11 9.67 5.19
C LEU A 152 -17.84 11.01 5.90
N LYS A 153 -16.95 11.02 6.90
CA LYS A 153 -16.69 12.21 7.71
C LYS A 153 -15.66 13.15 7.07
N HIS A 154 -14.63 12.61 6.43
CA HIS A 154 -13.47 13.37 5.98
C HIS A 154 -13.24 13.33 4.46
N ASN A 155 -14.06 12.58 3.70
CA ASN A 155 -13.88 12.32 2.26
C ASN A 155 -12.48 11.80 1.87
N LEU A 156 -11.74 11.24 2.82
CA LEU A 156 -10.37 10.74 2.64
C LEU A 156 -10.32 9.22 2.82
N PRO A 157 -9.58 8.49 1.97
CA PRO A 157 -9.43 7.05 2.10
C PRO A 157 -8.54 6.68 3.29
N LEU A 158 -9.10 6.04 4.31
CA LEU A 158 -8.36 5.47 5.42
C LEU A 158 -8.47 3.94 5.42
N PRO A 159 -7.50 3.21 4.85
CA PRO A 159 -7.50 1.75 4.87
C PRO A 159 -7.06 1.25 6.26
N GLY A 160 -7.98 1.23 7.23
CA GLY A 160 -7.73 1.01 8.65
C GLY A 160 -6.93 -0.26 8.97
N PHE A 161 -7.29 -1.41 8.38
CA PHE A 161 -6.52 -2.64 8.59
C PHE A 161 -5.11 -2.56 7.99
N CYS A 162 -4.97 -2.03 6.77
CA CYS A 162 -3.67 -1.91 6.10
C CYS A 162 -2.76 -0.90 6.82
N LYS A 163 -3.33 0.22 7.29
CA LYS A 163 -2.57 1.27 7.97
C LYS A 163 -2.09 0.84 9.36
N TYR A 164 -2.89 0.11 10.14
CA TYR A 164 -2.62 -0.11 11.56
C TYR A 164 -2.17 -1.53 11.93
N ILE A 165 -2.57 -2.58 11.18
CA ILE A 165 -2.42 -3.98 11.62
C ILE A 165 -1.67 -4.85 10.62
N CYS A 166 -1.80 -4.62 9.30
CA CYS A 166 -1.37 -5.56 8.26
C CYS A 166 0.13 -5.88 8.30
N PRO A 167 0.55 -7.14 8.62
CA PRO A 167 1.96 -7.52 8.64
C PRO A 167 2.56 -7.64 7.23
N ALA A 168 1.73 -7.96 6.21
CA ALA A 168 2.19 -8.02 4.82
C ALA A 168 2.62 -6.64 4.32
N GLY A 169 1.88 -5.56 4.68
CA GLY A 169 2.26 -4.19 4.36
C GLY A 169 3.60 -3.78 4.95
N THR A 170 3.94 -4.28 6.14
CA THR A 170 5.25 -4.03 6.76
C THR A 170 6.34 -4.88 6.13
N PHE A 171 6.10 -6.18 5.93
CA PHE A 171 7.09 -7.12 5.42
C PHE A 171 7.36 -6.91 3.91
N GLU A 172 6.32 -6.95 3.08
CA GLU A 172 6.45 -6.89 1.63
C GLU A 172 6.65 -5.45 1.13
N GLY A 173 5.95 -4.49 1.73
CA GLY A 173 5.99 -3.08 1.36
C GLY A 173 7.17 -2.35 2.00
N ALA A 174 7.10 -2.09 3.30
CA ALA A 174 8.08 -1.24 3.96
C ALA A 174 9.49 -1.86 3.97
N ILE A 175 9.65 -3.11 4.45
CA ILE A 175 10.97 -3.77 4.46
C ILE A 175 11.47 -4.00 3.03
N GLY A 176 10.57 -4.37 2.09
CA GLY A 176 10.91 -4.55 0.69
C GLY A 176 11.50 -3.29 0.05
N LEU A 177 10.94 -2.10 0.33
CA LEU A 177 11.47 -0.82 -0.15
C LEU A 177 12.75 -0.39 0.58
N LEU A 178 12.78 -0.56 1.91
CA LEU A 178 13.92 -0.16 2.74
C LEU A 178 15.15 -1.07 2.56
N SER A 179 14.99 -2.26 1.98
CA SER A 179 16.12 -3.14 1.66
C SER A 179 17.02 -2.60 0.56
N ASN A 180 16.56 -1.60 -0.21
CA ASN A 180 17.37 -0.94 -1.22
C ASN A 180 18.25 0.16 -0.60
N PRO A 181 19.58 0.16 -0.86
CA PRO A 181 20.48 1.20 -0.35
C PRO A 181 20.11 2.63 -0.78
N ALA A 182 19.52 2.82 -1.96
CA ALA A 182 19.05 4.13 -2.44
C ALA A 182 17.93 4.74 -1.57
N ASN A 183 17.25 3.93 -0.77
CA ASN A 183 16.16 4.36 0.11
C ASN A 183 16.61 4.56 1.58
N THR A 184 17.90 4.56 1.88
CA THR A 184 18.43 4.72 3.26
C THR A 184 18.03 6.03 3.90
N ALA A 185 17.97 7.13 3.15
CA ALA A 185 17.51 8.43 3.63
C ALA A 185 16.06 8.37 4.19
N LYS A 186 15.23 7.45 3.68
CA LYS A 186 13.85 7.26 4.16
C LYS A 186 13.75 6.61 5.55
N PHE A 187 14.87 6.10 6.11
CA PHE A 187 14.87 5.57 7.48
C PHE A 187 14.60 6.66 8.52
N SER A 188 15.06 7.89 8.31
CA SER A 188 14.82 9.03 9.20
C SER A 188 13.33 9.42 9.25
N MET A 189 12.56 9.08 8.21
CA MET A 189 11.11 9.38 8.11
C MET A 189 10.24 8.30 8.79
N LEU A 190 10.84 7.24 9.35
CA LEU A 190 10.09 6.15 9.99
C LEU A 190 9.56 6.58 11.35
N GLY A 191 8.31 7.03 11.40
CA GLY A 191 7.62 7.45 12.61
C GLY A 191 7.11 6.28 13.48
N ILE A 192 6.48 6.66 14.60
CA ILE A 192 5.91 5.74 15.60
C ILE A 192 4.93 4.71 15.01
N LEU A 193 4.23 5.06 13.93
CA LEU A 193 3.30 4.17 13.25
C LEU A 193 4.02 2.96 12.64
N PHE A 194 5.18 3.18 12.02
CA PHE A 194 6.00 2.08 11.48
C PHE A 194 6.49 1.18 12.61
N THR A 195 7.03 1.74 13.69
CA THR A 195 7.52 0.99 14.85
C THR A 195 6.43 0.09 15.43
N ARG A 196 5.21 0.62 15.61
CA ARG A 196 4.05 -0.16 16.09
C ARG A 196 3.72 -1.33 15.14
N LYS A 197 3.66 -1.08 13.84
CA LYS A 197 3.39 -2.13 12.84
C LYS A 197 4.49 -3.18 12.79
N PHE A 198 5.74 -2.76 12.93
CA PHE A 198 6.89 -3.66 12.98
C PHE A 198 6.83 -4.59 14.20
N ILE A 199 6.51 -4.05 15.38
CA ILE A 199 6.29 -4.84 16.60
C ILE A 199 5.14 -5.84 16.41
N ILE A 200 4.01 -5.42 15.84
CA ILE A 200 2.87 -6.31 15.54
C ILE A 200 3.31 -7.44 14.61
N MET A 201 4.07 -7.13 13.56
CA MET A 201 4.61 -8.13 12.62
C MET A 201 5.51 -9.13 13.34
N LEU A 202 6.42 -8.68 14.22
CA LEU A 202 7.29 -9.56 15.01
C LEU A 202 6.49 -10.45 15.94
N ILE A 203 5.49 -9.92 16.66
CA ILE A 203 4.61 -10.70 17.54
C ILE A 203 3.87 -11.78 16.73
N ILE A 204 3.30 -11.41 15.57
CA ILE A 204 2.62 -12.37 14.69
C ILE A 204 3.59 -13.43 14.19
N GLY A 205 4.81 -13.04 13.78
CA GLY A 205 5.87 -13.96 13.37
C GLY A 205 6.23 -14.96 14.48
N LEU A 206 6.43 -14.48 15.70
CA LEU A 206 6.71 -15.31 16.87
C LEU A 206 5.54 -16.26 17.17
N LEU A 207 4.30 -15.77 17.14
CA LEU A 207 3.11 -16.61 17.30
C LEU A 207 3.01 -17.69 16.22
N CYS A 208 3.48 -17.45 14.99
CA CYS A 208 3.51 -18.45 13.91
C CYS A 208 4.50 -19.59 14.18
N VAL A 209 5.57 -19.32 14.93
CA VAL A 209 6.53 -20.37 15.36
C VAL A 209 5.83 -21.36 16.29
N PHE A 210 5.05 -20.91 17.26
CA PHE A 210 4.38 -21.77 18.24
C PHE A 210 3.02 -22.28 17.77
N CYS A 211 2.25 -21.47 17.03
CA CYS A 211 0.89 -21.76 16.61
C CYS A 211 0.79 -21.87 15.09
N TYR A 212 0.24 -22.98 14.59
CA TYR A 212 0.09 -23.22 13.15
C TYR A 212 -0.81 -22.14 12.52
N ARG A 213 -0.23 -21.36 11.59
CA ARG A 213 -0.91 -20.29 10.84
C ARG A 213 -1.68 -19.31 11.72
N SER A 214 -1.05 -18.78 12.78
CA SER A 214 -1.69 -17.91 13.77
C SER A 214 -2.37 -16.67 13.15
N PHE A 215 -1.73 -16.01 12.20
CA PHE A 215 -2.34 -14.87 11.49
C PHE A 215 -3.61 -15.28 10.75
N CYS A 216 -3.56 -16.37 9.95
CA CYS A 216 -4.72 -16.86 9.19
C CYS A 216 -5.86 -17.36 10.10
N ARG A 217 -5.55 -17.83 11.32
CA ARG A 217 -6.55 -18.31 12.29
C ARG A 217 -7.25 -17.18 13.01
N PHE A 218 -6.50 -16.15 13.46
CA PHE A 218 -6.99 -15.20 14.44
C PHE A 218 -7.17 -13.79 13.90
N ILE A 219 -6.37 -13.37 12.91
CA ILE A 219 -6.26 -11.95 12.55
C ILE A 219 -6.73 -11.67 11.12
N CYS A 220 -6.51 -12.59 10.17
CA CYS A 220 -6.67 -12.36 8.74
C CYS A 220 -8.12 -12.09 8.29
N PRO A 221 -8.51 -10.84 7.90
CA PRO A 221 -9.87 -10.54 7.45
C PRO A 221 -10.22 -11.21 6.11
N LEU A 222 -9.23 -11.33 5.20
CA LEU A 222 -9.43 -12.04 3.92
C LEU A 222 -9.77 -13.52 4.15
N GLY A 223 -9.12 -14.13 5.18
CA GLY A 223 -9.46 -15.48 5.64
C GLY A 223 -10.87 -15.58 6.26
N ALA A 224 -11.39 -14.50 6.84
CA ALA A 224 -12.78 -14.43 7.30
C ALA A 224 -13.74 -14.39 6.10
N ILE A 225 -13.50 -13.50 5.12
CA ILE A 225 -14.32 -13.39 3.90
C ILE A 225 -14.40 -14.74 3.19
N TYR A 226 -13.28 -15.35 2.82
CA TYR A 226 -13.28 -16.65 2.14
C TYR A 226 -13.81 -17.79 3.01
N GLY A 227 -13.75 -17.64 4.33
CA GLY A 227 -14.36 -18.57 5.27
C GLY A 227 -15.87 -18.66 5.15
N LEU A 228 -16.54 -17.52 4.92
CA LEU A 228 -18.00 -17.49 4.69
C LEU A 228 -18.40 -18.28 3.44
N PHE A 229 -17.59 -18.20 2.39
CA PHE A 229 -17.86 -18.93 1.13
C PHE A 229 -17.47 -20.41 1.20
N ASN A 230 -16.68 -20.84 2.18
CA ASN A 230 -16.12 -22.19 2.20
C ASN A 230 -17.18 -23.31 2.28
N ARG A 231 -18.39 -22.98 2.74
CA ARG A 231 -19.53 -23.89 2.75
C ARG A 231 -20.09 -24.17 1.35
N PHE A 232 -19.99 -23.18 0.45
CA PHE A 232 -20.59 -23.19 -0.88
C PHE A 232 -19.54 -23.33 -1.99
N ASN A 233 -18.25 -23.41 -1.66
CA ASN A 233 -17.20 -23.43 -2.65
C ASN A 233 -17.29 -24.63 -3.58
N ILE A 234 -17.01 -24.38 -4.87
CA ILE A 234 -17.00 -25.40 -5.90
C ILE A 234 -15.80 -26.33 -5.73
N ILE A 235 -14.60 -25.74 -5.50
CA ILE A 235 -13.35 -26.49 -5.34
C ILE A 235 -13.00 -26.57 -3.84
N GLY A 236 -13.06 -27.76 -3.29
CA GLY A 236 -12.76 -27.95 -1.87
C GLY A 236 -12.66 -29.41 -1.47
N ILE A 237 -12.38 -29.61 -0.19
CA ILE A 237 -12.32 -30.95 0.40
C ILE A 237 -13.73 -31.39 0.78
N LYS A 238 -14.13 -32.56 0.29
CA LYS A 238 -15.43 -33.18 0.57
C LYS A 238 -15.24 -34.54 1.22
N ILE A 239 -16.18 -34.93 2.10
CA ILE A 239 -16.25 -36.26 2.70
C ILE A 239 -17.28 -37.08 1.95
N ASP A 240 -16.93 -38.33 1.68
CA ASP A 240 -17.88 -39.34 1.26
C ASP A 240 -18.53 -39.95 2.51
N SER A 241 -19.79 -39.60 2.75
CA SER A 241 -20.55 -40.06 3.92
C SER A 241 -20.73 -41.60 3.95
N GLY A 242 -20.78 -42.26 2.78
CA GLY A 242 -20.89 -43.70 2.69
C GLY A 242 -19.66 -44.48 3.14
N ARG A 243 -18.47 -43.84 3.07
CA ARG A 243 -17.20 -44.42 3.51
C ARG A 243 -16.74 -43.93 4.87
N CYS A 244 -17.33 -42.87 5.40
CA CYS A 244 -16.90 -42.27 6.65
C CYS A 244 -17.51 -42.98 7.85
N ASN A 245 -16.66 -43.53 8.74
CA ASN A 245 -17.08 -44.16 9.99
C ASN A 245 -17.13 -43.21 11.20
N GLY A 246 -16.97 -41.90 11.01
CA GLY A 246 -17.08 -40.90 12.07
C GLY A 246 -15.92 -40.88 13.09
N CYS A 247 -14.79 -41.52 12.87
CA CYS A 247 -13.70 -41.66 13.84
C CYS A 247 -13.03 -40.35 14.29
N GLY A 248 -13.23 -39.22 13.60
CA GLY A 248 -12.73 -37.90 13.95
C GLY A 248 -11.22 -37.68 13.80
N SER A 249 -10.45 -38.64 13.26
CA SER A 249 -8.99 -38.52 13.08
C SER A 249 -8.61 -37.33 12.22
N CYS A 250 -9.39 -37.01 11.16
CA CYS A 250 -9.21 -35.87 10.29
C CYS A 250 -9.29 -34.53 11.04
N VAL A 251 -10.19 -34.42 12.01
CA VAL A 251 -10.37 -33.21 12.84
C VAL A 251 -9.24 -33.15 13.88
N ARG A 252 -8.87 -34.25 14.53
CA ARG A 252 -7.79 -34.28 15.54
C ARG A 252 -6.44 -33.90 14.95
N SER A 253 -6.12 -34.38 13.76
CA SER A 253 -4.83 -34.13 13.08
C SER A 253 -4.77 -32.77 12.37
N CYS A 254 -5.91 -32.07 12.19
CA CYS A 254 -5.95 -30.78 11.52
C CYS A 254 -5.26 -29.70 12.37
N GLY A 255 -4.37 -28.90 11.78
CA GLY A 255 -3.73 -27.75 12.43
C GLY A 255 -4.65 -26.53 12.64
N MET A 256 -5.79 -26.47 11.93
CA MET A 256 -6.78 -25.38 12.04
C MET A 256 -7.90 -25.76 13.03
N ASP A 257 -8.66 -24.76 13.51
CA ASP A 257 -9.77 -24.95 14.48
C ASP A 257 -11.06 -25.47 13.85
N VAL A 258 -10.97 -26.45 12.97
CA VAL A 258 -12.11 -27.03 12.27
C VAL A 258 -12.99 -27.90 13.20
N ARG A 259 -14.31 -27.90 12.99
CA ARG A 259 -15.27 -28.80 13.63
C ARG A 259 -15.49 -30.07 12.81
N HIS A 260 -15.47 -29.91 11.49
CA HIS A 260 -15.58 -30.98 10.51
C HIS A 260 -14.74 -30.63 9.27
N VAL A 261 -14.53 -31.61 8.39
CA VAL A 261 -13.84 -31.36 7.12
C VAL A 261 -14.72 -30.47 6.23
N GLY A 262 -14.11 -29.43 5.63
CA GLY A 262 -14.87 -28.45 4.86
C GLY A 262 -15.52 -27.34 5.68
N ASP A 263 -15.26 -27.27 7.00
CA ASP A 263 -15.68 -26.17 7.88
C ASP A 263 -15.20 -24.81 7.36
N HIS A 264 -15.84 -23.71 7.82
CA HIS A 264 -15.41 -22.34 7.51
C HIS A 264 -13.94 -22.06 7.87
N GLU A 265 -13.36 -22.78 8.84
CA GLU A 265 -11.93 -22.70 9.18
C GLU A 265 -11.05 -23.63 8.32
N CYS A 266 -11.59 -24.47 7.46
CA CYS A 266 -10.82 -25.39 6.64
C CYS A 266 -10.13 -24.65 5.48
N ILE A 267 -8.80 -24.74 5.39
CA ILE A 267 -7.99 -24.15 4.30
C ILE A 267 -7.80 -25.11 3.12
N ASN A 268 -8.54 -26.20 3.04
CA ASN A 268 -8.51 -27.20 1.98
C ASN A 268 -7.09 -27.73 1.64
N CYS A 269 -6.22 -27.85 2.64
CA CYS A 269 -4.81 -28.21 2.44
C CYS A 269 -4.56 -29.70 2.12
N GLY A 270 -5.53 -30.57 2.35
CA GLY A 270 -5.45 -32.00 2.03
C GLY A 270 -4.77 -32.90 3.07
N LYS A 271 -4.23 -32.38 4.19
CA LYS A 271 -3.58 -33.22 5.23
C LYS A 271 -4.50 -34.29 5.81
N CYS A 272 -5.80 -34.01 5.93
CA CYS A 272 -6.78 -34.96 6.45
C CYS A 272 -6.97 -36.19 5.55
N MET A 273 -6.61 -36.08 4.25
CA MET A 273 -6.66 -37.25 3.32
C MET A 273 -5.60 -38.30 3.67
N GLU A 274 -4.44 -37.87 4.19
CA GLU A 274 -3.32 -38.77 4.53
C GLU A 274 -3.60 -39.59 5.80
N VAL A 275 -4.40 -39.04 6.73
CA VAL A 275 -4.72 -39.66 8.01
C VAL A 275 -6.05 -40.42 8.02
N CYS A 276 -6.81 -40.37 6.92
CA CYS A 276 -8.10 -41.04 6.82
C CYS A 276 -7.92 -42.53 6.46
N ALA A 277 -8.05 -43.42 7.44
CA ALA A 277 -7.96 -44.85 7.23
C ALA A 277 -9.01 -45.38 6.24
N GLN A 278 -10.23 -44.80 6.27
CA GLN A 278 -11.35 -45.18 5.38
C GLN A 278 -11.24 -44.57 3.99
N LYS A 279 -10.22 -43.72 3.72
CA LYS A 279 -10.05 -43.03 2.43
C LYS A 279 -11.29 -42.31 1.94
N ALA A 280 -12.10 -41.81 2.89
CA ALA A 280 -13.38 -41.17 2.64
C ALA A 280 -13.24 -39.68 2.24
N ILE A 281 -12.03 -39.11 2.17
CA ILE A 281 -11.80 -37.67 1.95
C ILE A 281 -11.14 -37.45 0.61
N SER A 282 -11.71 -36.58 -0.22
CA SER A 282 -11.19 -36.23 -1.54
C SER A 282 -11.26 -34.72 -1.80
N ILE A 283 -10.43 -34.19 -2.70
CA ILE A 283 -10.58 -32.85 -3.24
C ILE A 283 -11.46 -32.95 -4.47
N LYS A 284 -12.60 -32.25 -4.48
CA LYS A 284 -13.56 -32.24 -5.57
C LYS A 284 -13.71 -30.85 -6.17
N ALA A 285 -14.03 -30.79 -7.45
CA ALA A 285 -14.52 -29.60 -8.16
C ALA A 285 -15.93 -29.91 -8.64
N GLY A 286 -16.95 -29.46 -7.90
CA GLY A 286 -18.32 -29.89 -8.13
C GLY A 286 -18.45 -31.43 -7.99
N ASN A 287 -18.84 -32.08 -9.07
CA ASN A 287 -18.98 -33.55 -9.13
C ASN A 287 -17.67 -34.28 -9.51
N TYR A 288 -16.64 -33.54 -9.98
CA TYR A 288 -15.37 -34.14 -10.42
C TYR A 288 -14.39 -34.27 -9.25
N THR A 289 -13.72 -35.43 -9.14
CA THR A 289 -12.68 -35.68 -8.14
C THR A 289 -11.32 -35.26 -8.69
N LEU A 290 -10.79 -34.13 -8.19
CA LEU A 290 -9.46 -33.61 -8.59
C LEU A 290 -8.32 -34.43 -7.97
N LYS A 291 -8.49 -34.87 -6.73
CA LYS A 291 -7.51 -35.68 -6.01
C LYS A 291 -8.24 -36.71 -5.15
N ALA A 292 -8.07 -37.99 -5.50
CA ALA A 292 -8.54 -39.13 -4.73
C ALA A 292 -7.55 -39.48 -3.60
N PRO A 293 -7.97 -40.15 -2.54
CA PRO A 293 -7.08 -40.69 -1.52
C PRO A 293 -6.15 -41.76 -2.10
N ALA A 294 -4.89 -41.82 -1.63
CA ALA A 294 -3.93 -42.82 -2.09
C ALA A 294 -4.40 -44.26 -1.73
N GLY A 295 -4.42 -45.16 -2.71
CA GLY A 295 -4.70 -46.58 -2.52
C GLY A 295 -6.15 -47.06 -2.64
N GLY A 296 -7.03 -46.35 -3.38
CA GLY A 296 -8.33 -46.91 -3.81
C GLY A 296 -8.15 -47.96 -4.92
N CYS A 297 -8.76 -49.16 -4.76
CA CYS A 297 -8.72 -50.20 -5.79
C CYS A 297 -9.61 -49.88 -6.98
N THR A 298 -9.07 -49.84 -8.19
CA THR A 298 -9.74 -50.08 -9.46
C THR A 298 -8.69 -50.47 -10.49
N ASP A 299 -8.95 -51.50 -11.25
CA ASP A 299 -8.02 -52.19 -12.15
C ASP A 299 -7.67 -51.43 -13.46
N ASP A 300 -8.23 -50.23 -13.67
CA ASP A 300 -7.93 -49.38 -14.85
C ASP A 300 -6.73 -48.42 -14.63
N LYS A 301 -5.79 -48.80 -13.76
CA LYS A 301 -4.86 -47.80 -13.16
C LYS A 301 -3.63 -47.46 -13.99
N GLU A 302 -3.08 -48.38 -14.78
CA GLU A 302 -1.75 -48.15 -15.38
C GLU A 302 -1.80 -47.15 -16.54
N HIS A 303 -2.83 -47.23 -17.38
CA HIS A 303 -3.00 -46.30 -18.49
C HIS A 303 -3.47 -44.93 -18.03
N SER A 304 -4.33 -44.87 -17.02
CA SER A 304 -4.82 -43.62 -16.39
C SER A 304 -3.71 -42.90 -15.60
N GLU A 305 -2.83 -43.60 -14.92
CA GLU A 305 -1.72 -42.99 -14.17
C GLU A 305 -0.64 -42.42 -15.09
N LYS A 306 -0.31 -43.10 -16.18
CA LYS A 306 0.65 -42.61 -17.19
C LYS A 306 0.14 -41.35 -17.86
N ASN A 307 -1.14 -41.33 -18.25
CA ASN A 307 -1.79 -40.17 -18.87
C ASN A 307 -1.88 -38.98 -17.88
N ARG A 308 -2.21 -39.25 -16.60
CA ARG A 308 -2.23 -38.23 -15.54
C ARG A 308 -0.83 -37.68 -15.23
N ARG A 309 0.22 -38.49 -15.23
CA ARG A 309 1.61 -38.00 -15.08
C ARG A 309 2.02 -37.08 -16.22
N ASN A 310 1.68 -37.45 -17.45
CA ASN A 310 1.97 -36.62 -18.63
C ASN A 310 1.19 -35.30 -18.60
N THR A 311 -0.10 -35.33 -18.27
CA THR A 311 -0.91 -34.12 -18.10
C THR A 311 -0.36 -33.19 -17.03
N VAL A 312 0.06 -33.73 -15.87
CA VAL A 312 0.68 -32.95 -14.79
C VAL A 312 2.02 -32.35 -15.22
N ARG A 313 2.85 -33.09 -15.98
CA ARG A 313 4.11 -32.58 -16.54
C ARG A 313 3.87 -31.43 -17.53
N VAL A 314 2.91 -31.60 -18.43
CA VAL A 314 2.52 -30.56 -19.41
C VAL A 314 2.01 -29.31 -18.68
N LEU A 315 1.13 -29.47 -17.68
CA LEU A 315 0.61 -28.35 -16.88
C LEU A 315 1.72 -27.59 -16.14
N TRP A 316 2.69 -28.31 -15.54
CA TRP A 316 3.85 -27.68 -14.88
C TRP A 316 4.78 -27.01 -15.89
N GLY A 317 4.98 -27.61 -17.09
CA GLY A 317 5.73 -26.99 -18.17
C GLY A 317 5.09 -25.69 -18.62
N ALA A 318 3.78 -25.70 -18.89
CA ALA A 318 3.03 -24.50 -19.27
C ALA A 318 3.06 -23.42 -18.15
N ALA A 319 2.90 -23.81 -16.89
CA ALA A 319 3.00 -22.89 -15.77
C ALA A 319 4.40 -22.25 -15.66
N LEU A 320 5.45 -23.03 -15.90
CA LEU A 320 6.83 -22.51 -15.89
C LEU A 320 7.06 -21.51 -17.04
N VAL A 321 6.57 -21.83 -18.24
CA VAL A 321 6.66 -20.91 -19.39
C VAL A 321 5.92 -19.61 -19.10
N LEU A 322 4.71 -19.69 -18.53
CA LEU A 322 3.93 -18.51 -18.15
C LEU A 322 4.65 -17.66 -17.07
N LEU A 323 5.28 -18.28 -16.09
CA LEU A 323 6.07 -17.57 -15.08
C LEU A 323 7.29 -16.89 -15.71
N CYS A 324 8.04 -17.58 -16.57
CA CYS A 324 9.17 -17.00 -17.27
C CYS A 324 8.74 -15.82 -18.17
N ALA A 325 7.62 -15.98 -18.89
CA ALA A 325 7.06 -14.90 -19.71
C ALA A 325 6.65 -13.69 -18.84
N ALA A 326 6.00 -13.92 -17.71
CA ALA A 326 5.64 -12.84 -16.76
C ALA A 326 6.89 -12.14 -16.21
N LEU A 327 7.90 -12.89 -15.77
CA LEU A 327 9.16 -12.32 -15.30
C LEU A 327 9.87 -11.50 -16.38
N LEU A 328 9.92 -11.97 -17.62
CA LEU A 328 10.51 -11.22 -18.73
C LEU A 328 9.70 -9.96 -19.03
N TRP A 329 8.37 -10.09 -19.09
CA TRP A 329 7.49 -8.95 -19.38
C TRP A 329 7.66 -7.84 -18.33
N PHE A 330 7.43 -8.13 -17.06
CA PHE A 330 7.42 -7.12 -15.99
C PHE A 330 8.79 -6.53 -15.63
N ASN A 331 9.89 -7.15 -16.05
CA ASN A 331 11.23 -6.62 -15.77
C ASN A 331 11.90 -5.96 -16.99
N PHE A 332 11.50 -6.31 -18.22
CA PHE A 332 12.22 -5.85 -19.41
C PHE A 332 11.33 -5.32 -20.53
N LEU A 333 10.10 -5.79 -20.67
CA LEU A 333 9.24 -5.50 -21.82
C LEU A 333 8.12 -4.50 -21.52
N ASP A 334 7.71 -4.36 -20.26
CA ASP A 334 6.62 -3.44 -19.88
C ASP A 334 7.01 -2.00 -20.25
N PRO A 335 6.18 -1.29 -21.02
CA PRO A 335 6.43 0.09 -21.44
C PRO A 335 6.65 1.05 -20.28
N THR A 336 5.96 0.84 -19.14
CA THR A 336 6.10 1.67 -17.93
C THR A 336 7.49 1.54 -17.31
N VAL A 337 8.06 0.33 -17.33
CA VAL A 337 9.42 0.07 -16.85
C VAL A 337 10.46 0.64 -17.81
N LYS A 338 10.20 0.55 -19.15
CA LYS A 338 11.10 1.12 -20.17
C LYS A 338 11.17 2.64 -20.10
N LYS A 339 10.04 3.33 -19.97
CA LYS A 339 10.01 4.80 -19.83
C LYS A 339 10.83 5.26 -18.61
N ARG A 340 10.67 4.63 -17.46
CA ARG A 340 11.45 4.95 -16.24
C ARG A 340 12.95 4.64 -16.35
N SER A 341 13.31 3.53 -16.99
CA SER A 341 14.74 3.20 -17.19
C SER A 341 15.45 4.16 -18.14
N ALA A 342 14.72 4.78 -19.07
CA ALA A 342 15.24 5.80 -19.97
C ALA A 342 15.35 7.19 -19.30
N ALA A 343 14.52 7.45 -18.27
CA ALA A 343 14.47 8.71 -17.53
C ALA A 343 15.37 8.74 -16.26
N LYS A 344 16.21 7.73 -16.03
CA LYS A 344 17.07 7.69 -14.85
C LYS A 344 18.27 8.62 -15.07
N PRO A 345 18.42 9.71 -14.28
CA PRO A 345 19.60 10.58 -14.35
C PRO A 345 20.87 9.80 -14.02
N ALA A 346 21.98 10.20 -14.60
CA ALA A 346 23.31 9.72 -14.22
C ALA A 346 23.54 9.89 -12.71
N PRO A 347 24.29 9.00 -12.04
CA PRO A 347 24.51 9.11 -10.60
C PRO A 347 25.09 10.48 -10.27
N ALA A 348 24.46 11.17 -9.33
CA ALA A 348 24.94 12.45 -8.82
C ALA A 348 26.39 12.34 -8.37
N PRO A 349 27.24 13.34 -8.64
CA PRO A 349 28.63 13.32 -8.20
C PRO A 349 28.67 13.22 -6.68
N THR A 350 29.47 12.29 -6.20
CA THR A 350 29.74 12.03 -4.79
C THR A 350 30.02 13.35 -4.07
N ALA A 351 29.16 13.70 -3.11
CA ALA A 351 29.36 14.87 -2.26
C ALA A 351 30.71 14.74 -1.54
N ALA A 352 31.60 15.66 -1.84
CA ALA A 352 32.86 15.83 -1.13
C ALA A 352 32.52 16.18 0.34
N ALA A 353 33.23 15.55 1.25
CA ALA A 353 33.11 15.71 2.68
C ALA A 353 33.20 17.20 3.08
N VAL A 354 32.16 17.66 3.78
CA VAL A 354 32.14 18.94 4.48
C VAL A 354 32.94 18.74 5.78
N PRO A 355 33.99 19.54 6.04
CA PRO A 355 34.74 19.45 7.29
C PRO A 355 33.89 20.01 8.45
N SER A 356 33.90 19.31 9.57
CA SER A 356 33.30 19.72 10.86
C SER A 356 33.90 21.04 11.35
N PRO A 357 33.11 21.96 11.91
CA PRO A 357 33.67 23.12 12.62
C PRO A 357 34.16 22.70 14.01
N SER A 358 35.43 22.97 14.26
CA SER A 358 36.07 22.88 15.57
C SER A 358 35.65 24.06 16.45
N SER A 359 35.41 23.73 17.69
CA SER A 359 35.26 24.64 18.83
C SER A 359 36.34 25.69 18.94
N ALA A 360 35.98 26.94 19.17
CA ALA A 360 36.76 27.92 19.94
C ALA A 360 35.81 28.85 20.66
N GLU A 361 36.01 28.87 21.96
CA GLU A 361 35.41 29.73 22.94
C GLU A 361 36.03 31.15 22.93
N ASP A 362 35.34 32.06 23.64
CA ASP A 362 35.75 33.34 24.27
C ASP A 362 35.86 34.58 23.38
N ASP A 363 35.10 35.63 23.62
CA ASP A 363 35.23 36.61 24.68
C ASP A 363 34.20 37.77 24.52
N LEU A 364 33.72 38.20 25.68
CA LEU A 364 32.92 39.38 25.96
C LEU A 364 33.50 40.69 25.38
N ILE A 365 32.64 41.66 25.05
CA ILE A 365 32.62 42.99 25.70
C ILE A 365 31.37 43.81 25.28
N VAL A 366 30.71 44.32 26.33
CA VAL A 366 29.61 45.29 26.39
C VAL A 366 30.07 46.67 25.89
N HIS A 367 29.19 47.42 25.24
CA HIS A 367 28.98 48.85 25.53
C HIS A 367 27.65 49.36 24.96
N GLU A 368 26.81 49.85 25.90
CA GLU A 368 25.70 50.79 25.70
C GLU A 368 26.16 52.13 25.18
N LYS A 369 25.33 52.80 24.37
CA LYS A 369 24.96 54.18 24.66
C LYS A 369 23.76 54.63 23.80
N GLU A 370 22.73 55.08 24.53
CA GLU A 370 21.62 55.88 24.10
C GLU A 370 22.05 57.21 23.45
N THR A 371 21.27 57.70 22.52
CA THR A 371 20.86 59.13 22.50
C THR A 371 19.55 59.32 21.69
N GLU A 372 18.60 59.94 22.38
CA GLU A 372 17.34 60.50 21.88
C GLU A 372 17.56 61.64 20.87
N GLU A 373 16.66 61.75 19.89
CA GLU A 373 15.87 62.95 19.62
C GLU A 373 14.91 62.76 18.42
N ALA A 374 13.63 63.10 18.62
CA ALA A 374 12.54 63.16 17.65
C ALA A 374 12.41 64.63 17.12
N PRO A 375 11.38 65.02 16.32
CA PRO A 375 10.68 64.34 15.19
C PRO A 375 10.60 65.28 13.93
N ALA A 376 10.28 64.76 12.76
CA ALA A 376 9.61 65.53 11.70
C ALA A 376 9.08 64.62 10.55
N ASP A 377 7.80 64.84 10.28
CA ASP A 377 7.02 64.65 9.05
C ASP A 377 6.80 63.24 8.49
N GLU A 378 5.52 62.86 8.58
CA GLU A 378 4.86 61.73 7.95
C GLU A 378 4.92 61.79 6.42
N ALA A 379 5.62 60.81 5.83
CA ALA A 379 5.32 60.28 4.52
C ALA A 379 4.79 58.84 4.72
N PRO A 380 3.83 58.32 3.90
CA PRO A 380 3.20 57.05 4.19
C PRO A 380 4.23 55.95 4.23
N ALA A 381 4.22 55.17 5.32
CA ALA A 381 5.11 54.05 5.56
C ALA A 381 5.01 53.06 4.41
N SER A 382 6.09 52.89 3.68
CA SER A 382 6.29 51.73 2.80
C SER A 382 6.31 50.48 3.68
N VAL A 383 5.25 49.72 3.66
CA VAL A 383 5.18 48.42 4.33
C VAL A 383 6.22 47.53 3.66
N SER A 384 7.37 47.28 4.32
CA SER A 384 8.34 46.32 3.84
C SER A 384 7.78 44.92 4.09
N PHE A 385 7.54 44.14 3.02
CA PHE A 385 7.12 42.74 3.09
C PHE A 385 8.33 41.79 3.17
N GLU A 386 9.47 42.28 3.62
CA GLU A 386 10.65 41.45 3.89
C GLU A 386 10.45 40.65 5.19
N SER A 387 10.87 39.38 5.17
CA SER A 387 10.82 38.49 6.32
C SER A 387 12.24 38.18 6.81
N ASP A 388 12.45 38.21 8.13
CA ASP A 388 13.69 37.74 8.80
C ASP A 388 13.63 36.24 9.12
N ALA A 389 12.58 35.53 8.73
CA ALA A 389 12.41 34.10 8.99
C ALA A 389 13.44 33.25 8.20
N PRO A 390 13.92 32.14 8.76
CA PRO A 390 14.83 31.24 8.07
C PRO A 390 14.15 30.63 6.84
N ILE A 391 14.92 30.41 5.77
CA ILE A 391 14.41 29.77 4.56
C ILE A 391 14.09 28.30 4.82
N GLY A 392 12.88 27.87 4.44
CA GLY A 392 12.42 26.49 4.59
C GLY A 392 10.94 26.31 4.25
N TYR A 393 10.39 25.14 4.56
CA TYR A 393 9.00 24.76 4.22
C TYR A 393 8.12 24.50 5.45
N GLU A 394 8.68 24.64 6.66
CA GLU A 394 7.93 24.48 7.90
C GLU A 394 7.16 25.76 8.24
N ILE A 395 6.09 25.62 9.02
CA ILE A 395 5.27 26.75 9.45
C ILE A 395 6.16 27.77 10.18
N GLY A 396 6.05 29.04 9.77
CA GLY A 396 6.84 30.15 10.28
C GLY A 396 8.20 30.35 9.58
N GLN A 397 8.55 29.54 8.58
CA GLN A 397 9.72 29.73 7.74
C GLN A 397 9.33 30.45 6.44
N GLN A 398 10.25 31.19 5.86
CA GLN A 398 10.07 31.80 4.56
C GLN A 398 10.33 30.78 3.47
N LEU A 399 9.40 30.61 2.53
CA LEU A 399 9.60 29.69 1.42
C LEU A 399 10.69 30.25 0.47
N ALA A 400 11.57 29.37 -0.01
CA ALA A 400 12.58 29.75 -1.00
C ALA A 400 11.92 30.24 -2.29
N ASP A 401 12.42 31.33 -2.87
CA ASP A 401 11.86 31.86 -4.12
C ASP A 401 12.18 30.91 -5.28
N PHE A 402 11.22 30.82 -6.21
CA PHE A 402 11.35 30.07 -7.45
C PHE A 402 10.62 30.76 -8.60
N THR A 403 10.95 30.37 -9.80
CA THR A 403 10.30 30.79 -11.05
C THR A 403 9.92 29.54 -11.82
N THR A 404 8.70 29.52 -12.40
CA THR A 404 8.25 28.39 -13.22
C THR A 404 7.42 28.88 -14.40
N PRO A 405 7.58 28.27 -15.59
CA PRO A 405 6.70 28.52 -16.71
C PRO A 405 5.30 27.99 -16.43
N VAL A 406 4.28 28.74 -16.89
CA VAL A 406 2.88 28.34 -16.78
C VAL A 406 2.30 28.01 -18.16
N PHE A 407 1.22 27.23 -18.20
CA PHE A 407 0.68 26.65 -19.45
C PHE A 407 0.13 27.70 -20.42
N ASP A 408 -0.22 28.89 -19.96
CA ASP A 408 -0.65 30.03 -20.80
C ASP A 408 0.52 30.76 -21.51
N GLY A 409 1.75 30.32 -21.31
CA GLY A 409 2.97 30.84 -21.92
C GLY A 409 3.63 31.98 -21.14
N GLY A 410 3.16 32.27 -19.91
CA GLY A 410 3.80 33.18 -18.97
C GLY A 410 4.81 32.48 -18.04
N GLU A 411 5.31 33.26 -17.06
CA GLU A 411 6.14 32.76 -15.96
C GLU A 411 5.53 33.21 -14.62
N PHE A 412 5.52 32.31 -13.64
CA PHE A 412 5.16 32.63 -12.27
C PHE A 412 6.41 32.81 -11.44
N HIS A 413 6.56 33.99 -10.84
CA HIS A 413 7.67 34.31 -9.94
C HIS A 413 7.14 34.46 -8.51
N LEU A 414 7.57 33.60 -7.59
CA LEU A 414 7.10 33.66 -6.19
C LEU A 414 7.51 34.98 -5.53
N ALA A 415 8.69 35.53 -5.86
CA ALA A 415 9.14 36.81 -5.33
C ALA A 415 8.18 38.00 -5.65
N ASP A 416 7.53 37.95 -6.81
CA ASP A 416 6.59 38.99 -7.25
C ASP A 416 5.24 38.97 -6.51
N THR A 417 4.98 37.92 -5.74
CA THR A 417 3.75 37.77 -4.96
C THR A 417 3.84 38.37 -3.56
N ARG A 418 4.96 39.00 -3.21
CA ARG A 418 5.10 39.66 -1.90
C ARG A 418 4.01 40.74 -1.72
N GLY A 419 3.40 40.75 -0.53
CA GLY A 419 2.23 41.57 -0.25
C GLY A 419 0.89 40.91 -0.51
N LYS A 420 0.89 39.73 -1.15
CA LYS A 420 -0.30 38.86 -1.33
C LYS A 420 -0.19 37.58 -0.49
N ILE A 421 -1.32 36.99 -0.22
CA ILE A 421 -1.41 35.62 0.34
C ILE A 421 -1.25 34.65 -0.81
N VAL A 422 -0.36 33.66 -0.67
CA VAL A 422 -0.06 32.72 -1.75
C VAL A 422 -0.60 31.33 -1.43
N PHE A 423 -1.37 30.75 -2.35
CA PHE A 423 -1.78 29.36 -2.29
C PHE A 423 -1.05 28.57 -3.37
N ILE A 424 -0.30 27.54 -2.97
CA ILE A 424 0.35 26.59 -3.87
C ILE A 424 -0.35 25.25 -3.69
N ASN A 425 -0.96 24.73 -4.76
CA ASN A 425 -1.62 23.42 -4.76
C ASN A 425 -0.82 22.46 -5.62
N LEU A 426 -0.32 21.39 -5.00
CA LEU A 426 0.33 20.29 -5.72
C LEU A 426 -0.73 19.27 -6.14
N TRP A 427 -0.86 19.06 -7.44
CA TRP A 427 -1.92 18.25 -8.01
C TRP A 427 -1.42 17.25 -9.07
N GLY A 428 -2.32 16.44 -9.60
CA GLY A 428 -2.03 15.49 -10.68
C GLY A 428 -3.29 15.08 -11.44
N THR A 429 -3.17 14.85 -12.75
CA THR A 429 -4.28 14.44 -13.63
C THR A 429 -4.97 13.14 -13.17
N TYR A 430 -4.24 12.24 -12.51
CA TYR A 430 -4.71 10.98 -11.93
C TYR A 430 -5.30 11.12 -10.51
N CYS A 431 -5.20 12.30 -9.92
CA CYS A 431 -5.62 12.57 -8.55
C CYS A 431 -7.07 13.05 -8.52
N THR A 432 -8.03 12.15 -8.37
CA THR A 432 -9.45 12.50 -8.31
C THR A 432 -9.80 13.56 -7.27
N PRO A 433 -9.30 13.50 -6.00
CA PRO A 433 -9.57 14.55 -5.03
C PRO A 433 -8.98 15.92 -5.43
N CYS A 434 -7.82 15.95 -6.11
CA CYS A 434 -7.25 17.20 -6.62
C CYS A 434 -8.19 17.88 -7.63
N VAL A 435 -8.68 17.08 -8.59
CA VAL A 435 -9.61 17.55 -9.63
C VAL A 435 -10.94 18.06 -9.04
N GLN A 436 -11.34 17.52 -7.89
CA GLN A 436 -12.58 17.92 -7.22
C GLN A 436 -12.44 19.21 -6.39
N GLU A 437 -11.24 19.50 -5.86
CA GLU A 437 -11.02 20.69 -5.03
C GLU A 437 -10.60 21.92 -5.83
N LEU A 438 -9.93 21.77 -6.99
CA LEU A 438 -9.46 22.89 -7.81
C LEU A 438 -10.55 23.92 -8.17
N PRO A 439 -11.80 23.55 -8.48
CA PRO A 439 -12.87 24.53 -8.70
C PRO A 439 -13.17 25.43 -7.49
N GLU A 440 -12.95 24.93 -6.26
CA GLU A 440 -13.14 25.75 -5.06
C GLU A 440 -11.97 26.73 -4.84
N PHE A 441 -10.76 26.35 -5.27
CA PHE A 441 -9.62 27.27 -5.31
C PHE A 441 -9.85 28.38 -6.33
N GLU A 442 -10.35 28.07 -7.53
CA GLU A 442 -10.67 29.06 -8.55
C GLU A 442 -11.69 30.08 -8.03
N LYS A 443 -12.75 29.59 -7.37
CA LYS A 443 -13.78 30.45 -6.78
C LYS A 443 -13.21 31.37 -5.71
N LEU A 444 -12.37 30.87 -4.80
CA LEU A 444 -11.69 31.70 -3.79
C LEU A 444 -10.81 32.76 -4.46
N TYR A 445 -10.12 32.37 -5.55
CA TYR A 445 -9.25 33.28 -6.27
C TYR A 445 -10.05 34.39 -7.00
N GLU A 446 -11.18 34.04 -7.62
CA GLU A 446 -12.10 35.06 -8.22
C GLU A 446 -12.61 36.08 -7.19
N GLU A 447 -12.96 35.59 -5.97
CA GLU A 447 -13.48 36.43 -4.88
C GLU A 447 -12.42 37.38 -4.30
N HIS A 448 -11.14 36.96 -4.26
CA HIS A 448 -10.03 37.65 -3.59
C HIS A 448 -8.81 37.91 -4.48
N LYS A 449 -9.01 38.10 -5.78
CA LYS A 449 -7.93 38.19 -6.79
C LYS A 449 -6.87 39.28 -6.53
N ASP A 450 -7.25 40.35 -5.83
CA ASP A 450 -6.33 41.45 -5.52
C ASP A 450 -5.42 41.13 -4.32
N ASP A 451 -5.88 40.27 -3.42
CA ASP A 451 -5.22 39.91 -2.17
C ASP A 451 -4.51 38.56 -2.23
N ILE A 452 -4.86 37.69 -3.19
CA ILE A 452 -4.34 36.34 -3.33
C ILE A 452 -3.47 36.21 -4.58
N ALA A 453 -2.48 35.34 -4.53
CA ALA A 453 -1.84 34.75 -5.69
C ALA A 453 -1.97 33.22 -5.57
N MET A 454 -2.25 32.54 -6.65
CA MET A 454 -2.36 31.08 -6.68
C MET A 454 -1.44 30.46 -7.71
N LEU A 455 -1.05 29.18 -7.46
CA LEU A 455 -0.30 28.36 -8.41
C LEU A 455 -0.69 26.90 -8.23
N ALA A 456 -1.12 26.26 -9.30
CA ALA A 456 -1.37 24.83 -9.34
C ALA A 456 -0.22 24.10 -10.04
N VAL A 457 0.61 23.34 -9.29
CA VAL A 457 1.81 22.68 -9.80
C VAL A 457 1.57 21.19 -9.98
N HIS A 458 1.76 20.69 -11.19
CA HIS A 458 1.72 19.26 -11.51
C HIS A 458 3.12 18.67 -11.46
N SER A 459 3.28 17.49 -10.83
CA SER A 459 4.58 16.79 -10.79
C SER A 459 4.95 16.23 -12.16
N SER A 460 6.21 16.39 -12.57
CA SER A 460 6.76 15.84 -13.81
C SER A 460 6.74 14.31 -13.86
N LEU A 461 6.68 13.65 -12.69
CA LEU A 461 6.85 12.19 -12.56
C LEU A 461 5.62 11.36 -12.93
N THR A 462 4.47 11.96 -13.22
CA THR A 462 3.22 11.19 -13.26
C THR A 462 2.23 11.69 -14.31
N GLY A 463 1.86 10.83 -15.22
CA GLY A 463 0.68 11.00 -16.06
C GLY A 463 0.78 10.21 -17.38
N GLU A 464 -0.35 9.60 -17.78
CA GLU A 464 -0.55 9.07 -19.15
C GLU A 464 -0.97 10.20 -20.11
N GLN A 465 -1.42 11.35 -19.59
CA GLN A 465 -1.90 12.52 -20.32
C GLN A 465 -1.05 13.73 -19.94
N GLU A 466 -0.66 14.52 -20.93
CA GLU A 466 0.03 15.78 -20.69
C GLU A 466 -0.88 16.71 -19.87
N PRO A 467 -0.38 17.34 -18.80
CA PRO A 467 -1.20 18.17 -17.91
C PRO A 467 -1.85 19.36 -18.61
N ASP A 468 -1.18 19.98 -19.57
CA ASP A 468 -1.69 21.07 -20.38
C ASP A 468 -2.90 20.62 -21.23
N ASP A 469 -2.80 19.48 -21.91
CA ASP A 469 -3.92 18.89 -22.65
C ASP A 469 -5.11 18.57 -21.73
N TYR A 470 -4.84 18.12 -20.50
CA TYR A 470 -5.89 17.84 -19.51
C TYR A 470 -6.61 19.12 -19.04
N VAL A 471 -5.86 20.19 -18.77
CA VAL A 471 -6.41 21.49 -18.37
C VAL A 471 -7.34 22.02 -19.45
N ARG A 472 -6.92 21.96 -20.73
CA ARG A 472 -7.75 22.36 -21.88
C ARG A 472 -8.98 21.46 -22.06
N GLU A 473 -8.85 20.14 -21.92
CA GLU A 473 -9.99 19.21 -22.01
C GLU A 473 -11.05 19.50 -20.95
N LYS A 474 -10.64 19.99 -19.78
CA LYS A 474 -11.54 20.38 -18.70
C LYS A 474 -12.12 21.77 -18.84
N GLY A 475 -11.61 22.59 -19.77
CA GLY A 475 -11.97 24.00 -19.89
C GLY A 475 -11.48 24.85 -18.71
N TRP A 476 -10.32 24.51 -18.18
CA TRP A 476 -9.66 25.23 -17.08
C TRP A 476 -8.58 26.20 -17.57
N ASP A 477 -8.36 26.25 -18.88
CA ASP A 477 -7.46 27.17 -19.55
C ASP A 477 -7.93 28.62 -19.50
N ASP A 478 -9.24 28.86 -19.26
CA ASP A 478 -9.82 30.18 -19.02
C ASP A 478 -9.84 30.61 -17.54
N TRP A 479 -9.31 29.76 -16.63
CA TRP A 479 -9.29 30.06 -15.19
C TRP A 479 -8.21 31.08 -14.82
N LEU A 480 -8.41 31.78 -13.69
CA LEU A 480 -7.43 32.73 -13.14
C LEU A 480 -6.22 31.99 -12.51
N ILE A 481 -6.39 30.77 -12.06
CA ILE A 481 -5.30 29.97 -11.49
C ILE A 481 -4.30 29.60 -12.58
N PRO A 482 -3.04 30.06 -12.51
CA PRO A 482 -1.99 29.58 -13.38
C PRO A 482 -1.63 28.13 -13.06
N PHE A 483 -1.59 27.28 -14.09
CA PHE A 483 -1.16 25.89 -14.02
C PHE A 483 0.27 25.76 -14.50
N ALA A 484 1.09 25.05 -13.77
CA ALA A 484 2.48 24.78 -14.09
C ALA A 484 2.80 23.30 -14.05
N LEU A 485 3.79 22.88 -14.81
CA LEU A 485 4.46 21.60 -14.68
C LEU A 485 5.78 21.86 -13.93
N ASP A 486 6.06 21.07 -12.89
CA ASP A 486 7.37 21.12 -12.25
C ASP A 486 8.45 20.64 -13.24
N ASP A 487 9.68 21.05 -13.02
CA ASP A 487 10.79 20.65 -13.86
C ASP A 487 11.13 19.15 -13.68
N ASP A 488 12.05 18.63 -14.52
CA ASP A 488 12.45 17.22 -14.49
C ASP A 488 13.12 16.81 -13.17
N ASP A 489 13.62 17.77 -12.40
CA ASP A 489 14.25 17.58 -11.10
C ASP A 489 13.26 17.71 -9.93
N ASP A 490 11.96 17.96 -10.19
CA ASP A 490 10.91 18.23 -9.20
C ASP A 490 11.33 19.36 -8.23
N THR A 491 11.83 20.48 -8.75
CA THR A 491 12.41 21.58 -7.97
C THR A 491 11.40 22.20 -7.03
N ILE A 492 10.20 22.53 -7.51
CA ILE A 492 9.14 23.13 -6.66
C ILE A 492 8.68 22.14 -5.60
N PHE A 493 8.46 20.89 -5.99
CA PHE A 493 8.16 19.81 -5.03
C PHE A 493 9.26 19.68 -3.96
N GLY A 494 10.53 19.86 -4.33
CA GLY A 494 11.65 19.88 -3.39
C GLY A 494 11.60 21.05 -2.42
N ILE A 495 11.34 22.27 -2.92
CA ILE A 495 11.24 23.51 -2.12
C ILE A 495 10.13 23.42 -1.09
N VAL A 496 8.95 22.92 -1.46
CA VAL A 496 7.79 22.85 -0.56
C VAL A 496 7.73 21.54 0.26
N ASN A 497 8.75 20.68 0.16
CA ASN A 497 8.73 19.32 0.69
C ASN A 497 7.52 18.53 0.20
N GLY A 498 7.30 18.57 -1.11
CA GLY A 498 6.16 17.98 -1.79
C GLY A 498 6.06 16.47 -1.56
N SER A 499 4.84 16.02 -1.34
CA SER A 499 4.52 14.61 -1.16
C SER A 499 4.11 13.96 -2.47
N THR A 500 4.52 12.72 -2.69
CA THR A 500 3.96 11.87 -3.76
C THR A 500 2.50 11.50 -3.52
N THR A 501 1.96 11.84 -2.33
CA THR A 501 0.54 11.71 -1.98
C THR A 501 -0.14 13.03 -2.20
N LEU A 502 -0.96 13.14 -3.24
CA LEU A 502 -1.69 14.36 -3.63
C LEU A 502 -3.16 14.29 -3.19
N PRO A 503 -3.82 15.46 -3.03
CA PRO A 503 -3.30 16.81 -3.13
C PRO A 503 -2.43 17.23 -1.94
N GLN A 504 -1.64 18.28 -2.11
CA GLN A 504 -0.97 18.98 -1.01
C GLN A 504 -1.17 20.48 -1.20
N THR A 505 -1.55 21.17 -0.14
CA THR A 505 -1.78 22.61 -0.15
C THR A 505 -0.81 23.30 0.78
N ILE A 506 -0.12 24.32 0.26
CA ILE A 506 0.77 25.21 1.00
C ILE A 506 0.19 26.61 0.94
N VAL A 507 0.16 27.31 2.08
CA VAL A 507 -0.30 28.70 2.17
C VAL A 507 0.78 29.56 2.77
N LEU A 508 1.06 30.70 2.13
CA LEU A 508 2.02 31.70 2.58
C LEU A 508 1.31 33.00 2.95
N ASN A 509 1.77 33.66 3.99
CA ASN A 509 1.32 35.00 4.33
C ASN A 509 1.92 36.06 3.38
N ARG A 510 1.56 37.35 3.55
CA ARG A 510 2.01 38.46 2.72
C ARG A 510 3.54 38.67 2.72
N LYS A 511 4.27 38.08 3.68
CA LYS A 511 5.74 38.12 3.74
C LYS A 511 6.39 36.89 3.06
N GLY A 512 5.61 35.92 2.58
CA GLY A 512 6.08 34.69 2.00
C GLY A 512 6.47 33.61 3.03
N GLU A 513 6.01 33.76 4.28
CA GLU A 513 6.22 32.76 5.33
C GLU A 513 5.11 31.71 5.28
N VAL A 514 5.47 30.46 5.47
CA VAL A 514 4.55 29.31 5.46
C VAL A 514 3.62 29.39 6.68
N THR A 515 2.32 29.54 6.45
CA THR A 515 1.29 29.49 7.49
C THR A 515 0.59 28.14 7.55
N PHE A 516 0.62 27.39 6.44
CA PHE A 516 -0.01 26.08 6.33
C PHE A 516 0.72 25.20 5.31
N ASN A 517 0.91 23.92 5.63
CA ASN A 517 1.44 22.92 4.71
C ASN A 517 0.84 21.56 5.07
N MET A 518 -0.08 21.04 4.26
CA MET A 518 -0.80 19.80 4.53
C MET A 518 -1.00 18.95 3.28
N VAL A 519 -0.80 17.65 3.45
CA VAL A 519 -1.15 16.62 2.46
C VAL A 519 -2.59 16.14 2.72
N GLY A 520 -3.46 16.28 1.75
CA GLY A 520 -4.86 15.90 1.79
C GLY A 520 -5.75 17.01 1.23
N SER A 521 -7.00 16.66 0.87
CA SER A 521 -7.95 17.63 0.32
C SER A 521 -8.37 18.67 1.35
N VAL A 522 -8.53 19.89 0.89
CA VAL A 522 -9.09 21.00 1.65
C VAL A 522 -10.56 21.22 1.28
N THR A 523 -11.37 21.63 2.26
CA THR A 523 -12.78 21.96 2.04
C THR A 523 -12.95 23.45 1.79
N PRO A 524 -14.07 23.92 1.17
CA PRO A 524 -14.31 25.34 0.97
C PRO A 524 -14.23 26.16 2.26
N ASP A 525 -14.86 25.68 3.35
CA ASP A 525 -14.80 26.35 4.66
C ASP A 525 -13.38 26.45 5.21
N MET A 526 -12.55 25.44 4.90
CA MET A 526 -11.14 25.42 5.29
C MET A 526 -10.33 26.43 4.47
N LEU A 527 -10.56 26.53 3.17
CA LEU A 527 -9.90 27.52 2.30
C LEU A 527 -10.13 28.95 2.80
N GLU A 528 -11.37 29.30 3.11
CA GLU A 528 -11.73 30.58 3.70
C GLU A 528 -11.04 30.83 5.06
N THR A 529 -10.94 29.83 5.89
CA THR A 529 -10.26 29.93 7.18
C THR A 529 -8.76 30.16 6.97
N LEU A 530 -8.11 29.40 6.09
CA LEU A 530 -6.70 29.54 5.76
C LEU A 530 -6.37 30.93 5.19
N PHE A 531 -7.24 31.47 4.35
CA PHE A 531 -7.11 32.82 3.84
C PHE A 531 -7.07 33.84 4.98
N ARG A 532 -8.06 33.80 5.90
CA ARG A 532 -8.16 34.73 7.03
C ARG A 532 -6.99 34.60 8.02
N GLU A 533 -6.54 33.38 8.30
CA GLU A 533 -5.41 33.11 9.20
C GLU A 533 -4.09 33.62 8.59
N ALA A 534 -3.89 33.43 7.28
CA ALA A 534 -2.73 33.93 6.57
C ALA A 534 -2.73 35.48 6.49
N ASP A 535 -3.90 36.10 6.31
CA ASP A 535 -4.05 37.56 6.31
C ASP A 535 -3.77 38.18 7.69
N ALA A 536 -4.18 37.47 8.78
CA ALA A 536 -3.89 37.88 10.15
C ALA A 536 -2.43 37.66 10.56
N GLY A 537 -1.59 37.04 9.72
CA GLY A 537 -0.21 36.67 10.04
C GLY A 537 -0.10 35.60 11.12
N THR A 538 -1.17 34.86 11.41
CA THR A 538 -1.21 33.77 12.41
C THR A 538 -1.02 32.44 11.71
N ALA A 539 -0.22 31.54 12.36
CA ALA A 539 -0.10 30.16 11.86
C ALA A 539 -1.42 29.41 12.06
N ALA A 540 -1.86 28.67 11.04
CA ALA A 540 -3.08 27.87 11.10
C ALA A 540 -2.97 26.80 12.19
N THR A 541 -3.86 26.85 13.17
CA THR A 541 -3.98 25.80 14.18
C THR A 541 -4.60 24.56 13.54
N SER A 542 -3.78 23.52 13.32
CA SER A 542 -4.28 22.19 12.91
C SER A 542 -5.18 21.62 14.02
N GLN A 543 -6.50 21.74 13.85
CA GLN A 543 -7.49 20.98 14.63
C GLN A 543 -7.80 19.62 13.99
#